data_950fea86eea93ee5d3c0ca0c84480449
#
_entry.id   950fea86eea93ee5d3c0ca0c84480449
#
_cell.length_a   1.000
_cell.length_b   1.000
_cell.length_c   1.000
_cell.angle_alpha   90.00
_cell.angle_beta   90.00
_cell.angle_gamma   90.00
#
_symmetry.space_group_name_H-M   'P 1'
#
loop_
_entity.id
_entity.type
_entity.pdbx_description
1 polymer ?
#
loop_
_entity_poly.entity_id
_entity_poly.type
_entity_poly.pdbx_seq_one_letter_code
_entity_poly.pdbx_strand_id
1 'polypeptide(L)'
;MLVNTLVNNAQSTLHWLREIGIPFDDQVFEAWGGKFQRAHSAGQKRSGMTYVRIMNHKARSLSVKVRLRTEAVNLLEKDGQVMGVRVKDRNGKLTDLEAKDVVIATGGFTANVAMRLKYDSRLDASLFTTANQTGRGFDGSTGDGILMAEKLGAQTVDMDAIQLIPLRGGRLLNYVGGDIYVDSEGKRFIDESKGVKAIAEGYLNLPDRVFWVITDSQSQKSLDLDAKLLAGSVHIADSVSEMAKKMHVSAKVLQETLDRYNRFVEQGEDKDFGKKIFTQKIEKPPFYFGREQFDIHYSCGGLKINKTCQVIGKADKPIPNLYAVGEVTGGIHGRDRLGGDSLISCFVFGKIAGEEIAKKQKSCQ
;
A
#
# COMPACT_ATOMS: atom_id res chain seq x y z
N MET A 1 -0.25 8.95 -19.55
CA MET A 1 -0.15 10.42 -19.36
C MET A 1 0.26 10.78 -17.94
N LEU A 2 -0.47 10.33 -16.88
CA LEU A 2 -0.17 10.65 -15.46
C LEU A 2 1.19 10.11 -15.00
N VAL A 3 1.59 8.91 -15.43
CA VAL A 3 2.92 8.34 -15.15
C VAL A 3 4.04 9.27 -15.61
N ASN A 4 3.97 9.82 -16.81
CA ASN A 4 4.97 10.77 -17.30
C ASN A 4 4.98 12.06 -16.46
N THR A 5 3.79 12.53 -16.03
CA THR A 5 3.70 13.68 -15.11
C THR A 5 4.41 13.38 -13.80
N LEU A 6 4.17 12.21 -13.21
CA LEU A 6 4.83 11.78 -11.98
C LEU A 6 6.36 11.75 -12.15
N VAL A 7 6.86 11.02 -13.15
CA VAL A 7 8.30 10.81 -13.37
C VAL A 7 9.03 12.13 -13.63
N ASN A 8 8.47 12.98 -14.51
CA ASN A 8 9.10 14.25 -14.89
C ASN A 8 9.15 15.28 -13.74
N ASN A 9 8.28 15.15 -12.74
CA ASN A 9 8.23 16.07 -11.60
C ASN A 9 8.82 15.48 -10.30
N ALA A 10 9.18 14.20 -10.27
CA ALA A 10 9.65 13.53 -9.05
C ALA A 10 10.92 14.18 -8.49
N GLN A 11 11.93 14.44 -9.34
CA GLN A 11 13.21 15.02 -8.90
C GLN A 11 13.03 16.43 -8.34
N SER A 12 12.34 17.32 -9.05
CA SER A 12 12.09 18.69 -8.59
C SER A 12 11.25 18.71 -7.31
N THR A 13 10.33 17.77 -7.17
CA THR A 13 9.54 17.62 -5.94
C THR A 13 10.40 17.13 -4.78
N LEU A 14 11.34 16.22 -4.99
CA LEU A 14 12.30 15.79 -3.95
C LEU A 14 13.16 16.97 -3.46
N HIS A 15 13.64 17.82 -4.38
CA HIS A 15 14.37 19.03 -4.00
C HIS A 15 13.51 19.97 -3.16
N TRP A 16 12.29 20.25 -3.59
CA TRP A 16 11.35 21.05 -2.81
C TRP A 16 11.07 20.47 -1.43
N LEU A 17 10.93 19.15 -1.29
CA LEU A 17 10.76 18.50 0.01
C LEU A 17 11.98 18.69 0.93
N ARG A 18 13.20 18.68 0.38
CA ARG A 18 14.41 19.02 1.14
C ARG A 18 14.41 20.47 1.61
N GLU A 19 14.02 21.41 0.74
CA GLU A 19 13.93 22.83 1.06
C GLU A 19 12.94 23.13 2.19
N ILE A 20 11.83 22.40 2.27
CA ILE A 20 10.88 22.53 3.40
C ILE A 20 11.30 21.78 4.65
N GLY A 21 12.45 21.07 4.62
CA GLY A 21 13.09 20.49 5.79
C GLY A 21 12.87 18.98 5.97
N ILE A 22 12.42 18.24 4.95
CA ILE A 22 12.39 16.77 5.03
C ILE A 22 13.83 16.24 4.99
N PRO A 23 14.31 15.53 6.05
CA PRO A 23 15.70 15.09 6.16
C PRO A 23 15.90 13.76 5.41
N PHE A 24 16.05 13.82 4.09
CA PHE A 24 16.40 12.63 3.33
C PHE A 24 17.83 12.20 3.57
N ASP A 25 18.03 10.89 3.70
CA ASP A 25 19.36 10.29 3.73
C ASP A 25 20.05 10.46 2.37
N ASP A 26 21.40 10.55 2.38
CA ASP A 26 22.18 10.67 1.14
C ASP A 26 22.21 9.37 0.34
N GLN A 27 22.08 8.24 1.03
CA GLN A 27 22.06 6.92 0.40
C GLN A 27 20.66 6.61 -0.16
N VAL A 28 20.65 6.03 -1.36
CA VAL A 28 19.47 5.44 -1.97
C VAL A 28 19.46 3.93 -1.76
N PHE A 29 18.26 3.36 -1.69
CA PHE A 29 18.10 1.92 -1.57
C PHE A 29 17.13 1.37 -2.62
N GLU A 30 17.14 0.05 -2.80
CA GLU A 30 16.14 -0.63 -3.61
C GLU A 30 14.89 -0.90 -2.77
N ALA A 31 13.76 -0.37 -3.21
CA ALA A 31 12.48 -0.71 -2.59
C ALA A 31 12.11 -2.16 -2.94
N TRP A 32 11.50 -2.87 -1.99
CA TRP A 32 11.07 -4.23 -2.20
C TRP A 32 10.17 -4.39 -3.44
N GLY A 33 10.52 -5.30 -4.33
CA GLY A 33 9.90 -5.47 -5.65
C GLY A 33 10.40 -4.49 -6.72
N GLY A 34 11.35 -3.62 -6.37
CA GLY A 34 12.05 -2.75 -7.33
C GLY A 34 13.10 -3.50 -8.14
N LYS A 35 13.68 -2.80 -9.10
CA LYS A 35 14.79 -3.29 -9.94
C LYS A 35 16.03 -2.40 -9.86
N PHE A 36 15.92 -1.26 -9.20
CA PHE A 36 16.97 -0.25 -9.14
C PHE A 36 16.98 0.46 -7.78
N GLN A 37 18.15 0.83 -7.31
CA GLN A 37 18.36 1.65 -6.12
C GLN A 37 18.00 3.11 -6.45
N ARG A 38 16.80 3.55 -6.09
CA ARG A 38 16.31 4.91 -6.34
C ARG A 38 15.35 5.42 -5.27
N ALA A 39 15.12 4.64 -4.22
CA ALA A 39 14.27 5.05 -3.12
C ALA A 39 15.07 5.86 -2.09
N HIS A 40 14.49 6.97 -1.63
CA HIS A 40 15.05 7.83 -0.61
C HIS A 40 14.34 7.60 0.73
N SER A 41 15.08 7.52 1.81
CA SER A 41 14.58 7.42 3.18
C SER A 41 14.55 8.79 3.84
N ALA A 42 13.51 9.08 4.62
CA ALA A 42 13.39 10.33 5.35
C ALA A 42 13.84 10.16 6.81
N GLY A 43 15.16 10.24 7.02
CA GLY A 43 15.82 10.17 8.33
C GLY A 43 15.89 8.76 8.92
N GLN A 44 16.71 8.61 9.96
CA GLN A 44 17.04 7.32 10.57
C GLN A 44 15.85 6.52 11.09
N LYS A 45 14.78 7.16 11.50
CA LYS A 45 13.56 6.47 12.00
C LYS A 45 12.56 6.10 10.91
N ARG A 46 12.80 6.44 9.66
CA ARG A 46 12.02 6.07 8.45
C ARG A 46 10.50 6.07 8.67
N SER A 47 10.01 7.06 9.41
CA SER A 47 8.62 7.11 9.87
C SER A 47 7.80 8.10 9.04
N GLY A 48 6.58 7.72 8.66
CA GLY A 48 5.59 8.62 8.08
C GLY A 48 5.32 9.86 8.95
N MET A 49 5.51 9.76 10.26
CA MET A 49 5.38 10.87 11.21
C MET A 49 6.34 12.02 10.88
N THR A 50 7.54 11.76 10.34
CA THR A 50 8.50 12.79 9.92
C THR A 50 7.87 13.73 8.89
N TYR A 51 7.24 13.14 7.85
CA TYR A 51 6.55 13.92 6.83
C TYR A 51 5.38 14.71 7.41
N VAL A 52 4.52 14.05 8.17
CA VAL A 52 3.31 14.69 8.75
C VAL A 52 3.69 15.86 9.64
N ARG A 53 4.70 15.71 10.51
CA ARG A 53 5.14 16.76 11.43
C ARG A 53 5.70 17.97 10.70
N ILE A 54 6.60 17.76 9.73
CA ILE A 54 7.24 18.84 8.98
C ILE A 54 6.22 19.56 8.09
N MET A 55 5.39 18.82 7.37
CA MET A 55 4.35 19.39 6.51
C MET A 55 3.31 20.17 7.32
N ASN A 56 2.88 19.64 8.47
CA ASN A 56 1.95 20.36 9.35
C ASN A 56 2.59 21.66 9.92
N HIS A 57 3.87 21.60 10.29
CA HIS A 57 4.58 22.82 10.72
C HIS A 57 4.63 23.84 9.59
N LYS A 58 5.01 23.44 8.39
CA LYS A 58 5.04 24.31 7.21
C LYS A 58 3.66 24.90 6.88
N ALA A 59 2.61 24.08 6.88
CA ALA A 59 1.25 24.54 6.64
C ALA A 59 0.83 25.62 7.64
N ARG A 60 1.11 25.40 8.94
CA ARG A 60 0.81 26.39 9.99
C ARG A 60 1.61 27.68 9.82
N SER A 61 2.89 27.63 9.45
CA SER A 61 3.72 28.82 9.17
C SER A 61 3.19 29.65 8.01
N LEU A 62 2.43 29.02 7.10
CA LEU A 62 1.75 29.66 5.99
C LEU A 62 0.29 30.04 6.30
N SER A 63 -0.10 30.02 7.58
CA SER A 63 -1.46 30.37 8.07
C SER A 63 -2.57 29.47 7.50
N VAL A 64 -2.24 28.25 7.07
CA VAL A 64 -3.25 27.25 6.66
C VAL A 64 -4.07 26.84 7.87
N LYS A 65 -5.39 26.96 7.77
CA LYS A 65 -6.31 26.56 8.84
C LYS A 65 -6.54 25.06 8.80
N VAL A 66 -6.12 24.34 9.84
CA VAL A 66 -6.36 22.90 10.01
C VAL A 66 -7.52 22.70 10.97
N ARG A 67 -8.61 22.08 10.50
CA ARG A 67 -9.79 21.74 11.30
C ARG A 67 -9.79 20.24 11.58
N LEU A 68 -9.44 19.85 12.80
CA LEU A 68 -9.51 18.46 13.24
C LEU A 68 -10.91 18.10 13.71
N ARG A 69 -11.24 16.80 13.72
CA ARG A 69 -12.56 16.27 14.11
C ARG A 69 -13.71 16.94 13.34
N THR A 70 -13.44 17.15 12.05
CA THR A 70 -14.37 17.80 11.12
C THR A 70 -14.47 16.90 9.90
N GLU A 71 -15.58 16.20 9.76
CA GLU A 71 -15.84 15.24 8.69
C GLU A 71 -16.45 15.98 7.49
N ALA A 72 -15.85 15.80 6.30
CA ALA A 72 -16.50 16.24 5.06
C ALA A 72 -17.59 15.24 4.69
N VAL A 73 -18.83 15.70 4.57
CA VAL A 73 -20.00 14.83 4.33
C VAL A 73 -20.61 15.00 2.94
N ASN A 74 -20.37 16.14 2.29
CA ASN A 74 -20.87 16.39 0.94
C ASN A 74 -20.10 17.52 0.26
N LEU A 75 -20.00 17.49 -1.06
CA LEU A 75 -19.57 18.63 -1.87
C LEU A 75 -20.77 19.56 -2.10
N LEU A 76 -20.54 20.87 -2.02
CA LEU A 76 -21.53 21.88 -2.37
C LEU A 76 -21.40 22.17 -3.86
N GLU A 77 -22.52 22.08 -4.57
CA GLU A 77 -22.56 22.28 -6.03
C GLU A 77 -23.66 23.27 -6.38
N LYS A 78 -23.38 24.11 -7.36
CA LYS A 78 -24.34 25.01 -7.98
C LYS A 78 -24.01 25.14 -9.47
N ASP A 79 -25.01 24.96 -10.31
CA ASP A 79 -24.90 25.11 -11.77
C ASP A 79 -23.76 24.27 -12.40
N GLY A 80 -23.55 23.05 -11.88
CA GLY A 80 -22.50 22.13 -12.35
C GLY A 80 -21.09 22.46 -11.85
N GLN A 81 -20.94 23.41 -10.93
CA GLN A 81 -19.65 23.83 -10.37
C GLN A 81 -19.58 23.53 -8.87
N VAL A 82 -18.43 23.07 -8.40
CA VAL A 82 -18.19 22.90 -6.97
C VAL A 82 -17.93 24.27 -6.35
N MET A 83 -18.66 24.55 -5.27
CA MET A 83 -18.63 25.83 -4.56
C MET A 83 -18.14 25.72 -3.11
N GLY A 84 -17.78 24.51 -2.67
CA GLY A 84 -17.34 24.28 -1.30
C GLY A 84 -17.62 22.88 -0.81
N VAL A 85 -17.64 22.72 0.51
CA VAL A 85 -17.85 21.44 1.18
C VAL A 85 -18.74 21.60 2.40
N ARG A 86 -19.71 20.69 2.59
CA ARG A 86 -20.44 20.55 3.84
C ARG A 86 -19.67 19.68 4.80
N VAL A 87 -19.47 20.17 5.99
CA VAL A 87 -18.74 19.46 7.05
C VAL A 87 -19.62 19.23 8.28
N LYS A 88 -19.29 18.19 9.03
CA LYS A 88 -19.91 17.83 10.30
C LYS A 88 -18.83 17.86 11.39
N ASP A 89 -19.06 18.60 12.47
CA ASP A 89 -18.17 18.62 13.62
C ASP A 89 -18.43 17.44 14.57
N ARG A 90 -17.61 17.32 15.62
CA ARG A 90 -17.74 16.27 16.65
C ARG A 90 -19.08 16.24 17.37
N ASN A 91 -19.84 17.34 17.36
CA ASN A 91 -21.13 17.47 18.01
C ASN A 91 -22.28 17.19 17.02
N GLY A 92 -21.98 16.81 15.78
CA GLY A 92 -22.96 16.55 14.73
C GLY A 92 -23.46 17.82 14.02
N LYS A 93 -22.94 19.01 14.35
CA LYS A 93 -23.34 20.26 13.70
C LYS A 93 -22.82 20.30 12.27
N LEU A 94 -23.72 20.52 11.34
CA LEU A 94 -23.40 20.73 9.94
C LEU A 94 -23.07 22.21 9.69
N THR A 95 -22.05 22.42 8.85
CA THR A 95 -21.64 23.77 8.43
C THR A 95 -21.19 23.70 6.97
N ASP A 96 -21.60 24.66 6.17
CA ASP A 96 -21.15 24.82 4.80
C ASP A 96 -19.92 25.74 4.77
N LEU A 97 -18.87 25.25 4.14
CA LEU A 97 -17.63 25.98 3.92
C LEU A 97 -17.55 26.31 2.43
N GLU A 98 -17.77 27.57 2.09
CA GLU A 98 -17.63 28.05 0.72
C GLU A 98 -16.14 28.13 0.33
N ALA A 99 -15.84 27.78 -0.91
CA ALA A 99 -14.52 27.80 -1.48
C ALA A 99 -14.58 28.00 -3.01
N LYS A 100 -13.61 28.73 -3.55
CA LYS A 100 -13.45 28.90 -5.00
C LYS A 100 -13.00 27.62 -5.70
N ASP A 101 -12.22 26.80 -5.02
CA ASP A 101 -11.72 25.51 -5.49
C ASP A 101 -11.66 24.53 -4.32
N VAL A 102 -11.92 23.25 -4.59
CA VAL A 102 -11.87 22.15 -3.61
C VAL A 102 -10.90 21.09 -4.10
N VAL A 103 -10.01 20.64 -3.23
CA VAL A 103 -9.08 19.53 -3.48
C VAL A 103 -9.46 18.36 -2.59
N ILE A 104 -9.82 17.23 -3.18
CA ILE A 104 -10.05 15.98 -2.48
C ILE A 104 -8.71 15.26 -2.28
N ALA A 105 -8.33 15.05 -1.01
CA ALA A 105 -7.10 14.34 -0.61
C ALA A 105 -7.39 13.35 0.53
N THR A 106 -8.52 12.65 0.45
CA THR A 106 -9.12 11.84 1.53
C THR A 106 -8.53 10.42 1.65
N GLY A 107 -7.54 10.08 0.83
CA GLY A 107 -7.02 8.72 0.75
C GLY A 107 -7.95 7.78 -0.05
N GLY A 108 -7.63 6.49 -0.03
CA GLY A 108 -8.34 5.48 -0.79
C GLY A 108 -9.56 4.90 -0.10
N PHE A 109 -9.85 3.61 -0.38
CA PHE A 109 -11.04 2.93 0.16
C PHE A 109 -10.74 1.55 0.77
N THR A 110 -9.50 1.28 1.13
CA THR A 110 -9.09 -0.04 1.64
C THR A 110 -9.78 -0.46 2.93
N ALA A 111 -10.23 0.48 3.76
CA ALA A 111 -11.00 0.21 4.98
C ALA A 111 -12.51 0.00 4.73
N ASN A 112 -13.01 0.33 3.54
CA ASN A 112 -14.43 0.19 3.20
C ASN A 112 -14.74 -1.21 2.63
N VAL A 113 -15.19 -2.11 3.49
CA VAL A 113 -15.49 -3.51 3.11
C VAL A 113 -16.51 -3.59 1.97
N ALA A 114 -17.56 -2.77 2.00
CA ALA A 114 -18.59 -2.78 0.95
C ALA A 114 -18.03 -2.35 -0.41
N MET A 115 -17.15 -1.35 -0.44
CA MET A 115 -16.47 -0.95 -1.67
C MET A 115 -15.51 -2.03 -2.17
N ARG A 116 -14.73 -2.67 -1.29
CA ARG A 116 -13.83 -3.77 -1.68
C ARG A 116 -14.60 -4.93 -2.32
N LEU A 117 -15.67 -5.38 -1.65
CA LEU A 117 -16.50 -6.50 -2.11
C LEU A 117 -17.18 -6.25 -3.47
N LYS A 118 -17.44 -4.98 -3.81
CA LYS A 118 -17.99 -4.60 -5.12
C LYS A 118 -17.03 -4.98 -6.26
N TYR A 119 -15.72 -4.96 -6.01
CA TYR A 119 -14.69 -5.18 -7.04
C TYR A 119 -14.02 -6.56 -6.95
N ASP A 120 -13.91 -7.13 -5.75
CA ASP A 120 -13.42 -8.49 -5.54
C ASP A 120 -14.10 -9.11 -4.30
N SER A 121 -14.93 -10.13 -4.52
CA SER A 121 -15.68 -10.81 -3.47
C SER A 121 -14.81 -11.52 -2.43
N ARG A 122 -13.53 -11.71 -2.72
CA ARG A 122 -12.55 -12.31 -1.80
C ARG A 122 -12.03 -11.31 -0.76
N LEU A 123 -12.25 -10.00 -0.94
CA LEU A 123 -11.74 -8.94 -0.08
C LEU A 123 -12.74 -8.56 1.03
N ASP A 124 -13.20 -9.56 1.76
CA ASP A 124 -14.19 -9.44 2.82
C ASP A 124 -13.63 -8.89 4.14
N ALA A 125 -14.46 -8.86 5.18
CA ALA A 125 -14.11 -8.35 6.51
C ALA A 125 -13.06 -9.17 7.26
N SER A 126 -12.74 -10.39 6.82
CA SER A 126 -11.68 -11.22 7.43
C SER A 126 -10.28 -10.70 7.08
N LEU A 127 -10.15 -9.93 5.98
CA LEU A 127 -8.91 -9.28 5.61
C LEU A 127 -8.79 -7.92 6.30
N PHE A 128 -7.72 -7.76 7.06
CA PHE A 128 -7.36 -6.50 7.69
C PHE A 128 -6.83 -5.50 6.67
N THR A 129 -6.77 -4.24 7.08
CA THR A 129 -6.18 -3.16 6.27
C THR A 129 -5.06 -2.47 7.04
N THR A 130 -4.02 -2.04 6.34
CA THR A 130 -2.95 -1.25 6.94
C THR A 130 -3.38 0.18 7.29
N ALA A 131 -4.52 0.63 6.79
CA ALA A 131 -5.09 1.94 7.12
C ALA A 131 -5.59 2.00 8.57
N ASN A 132 -5.97 0.85 9.17
CA ASN A 132 -6.43 0.74 10.55
C ASN A 132 -5.98 -0.59 11.18
N GLN A 133 -4.68 -0.78 11.37
CA GLN A 133 -4.08 -2.01 11.86
C GLN A 133 -4.58 -2.45 13.24
N THR A 134 -5.00 -1.51 14.08
CA THR A 134 -5.38 -1.80 15.46
C THR A 134 -6.88 -1.97 15.64
N GLY A 135 -7.68 -1.68 14.63
CA GLY A 135 -9.14 -1.61 14.75
C GLY A 135 -9.63 -0.54 15.73
N ARG A 136 -8.75 0.36 16.15
CA ARG A 136 -9.03 1.44 17.10
C ARG A 136 -8.83 2.79 16.44
N GLY A 137 -9.71 3.74 16.71
CA GLY A 137 -9.59 5.11 16.22
C GLY A 137 -10.39 5.35 14.94
N PHE A 138 -10.01 6.39 14.21
CA PHE A 138 -10.67 6.77 12.97
C PHE A 138 -10.17 5.90 11.83
N ASP A 139 -11.09 5.32 11.10
CA ASP A 139 -10.78 4.62 9.87
C ASP A 139 -10.38 5.64 8.81
N GLY A 140 -9.13 5.57 8.35
CA GLY A 140 -8.72 6.21 7.12
C GLY A 140 -9.11 5.34 5.92
N SER A 141 -8.96 5.86 4.71
CA SER A 141 -9.20 5.11 3.46
C SER A 141 -10.61 4.48 3.39
N THR A 142 -11.63 5.27 3.71
CA THR A 142 -13.05 4.86 3.73
C THR A 142 -13.77 5.12 2.41
N GLY A 143 -13.12 5.79 1.46
CA GLY A 143 -13.66 6.09 0.14
C GLY A 143 -14.60 7.30 0.10
N ASP A 144 -14.70 8.07 1.16
CA ASP A 144 -15.63 9.20 1.30
C ASP A 144 -15.51 10.20 0.15
N GLY A 145 -14.29 10.60 -0.19
CA GLY A 145 -14.05 11.56 -1.27
C GLY A 145 -14.45 11.02 -2.63
N ILE A 146 -14.25 9.73 -2.88
CA ILE A 146 -14.70 9.05 -4.10
C ILE A 146 -16.21 9.12 -4.17
N LEU A 147 -16.91 8.67 -3.12
CA LEU A 147 -18.36 8.63 -3.05
C LEU A 147 -18.99 10.03 -3.16
N MET A 148 -18.37 11.06 -2.56
CA MET A 148 -18.85 12.45 -2.70
C MET A 148 -18.72 12.94 -4.14
N ALA A 149 -17.61 12.67 -4.81
CA ALA A 149 -17.39 13.10 -6.19
C ALA A 149 -18.25 12.31 -7.20
N GLU A 150 -18.48 11.00 -6.98
CA GLU A 150 -19.37 10.19 -7.82
C GLU A 150 -20.80 10.74 -7.85
N LYS A 151 -21.30 11.31 -6.73
CA LYS A 151 -22.61 11.98 -6.69
C LYS A 151 -22.72 13.15 -7.68
N LEU A 152 -21.60 13.80 -7.99
CA LEU A 152 -21.50 14.88 -8.99
C LEU A 152 -21.18 14.35 -10.40
N GLY A 153 -21.14 13.03 -10.57
CA GLY A 153 -20.86 12.38 -11.84
C GLY A 153 -19.38 12.25 -12.17
N ALA A 154 -18.48 12.29 -11.16
CA ALA A 154 -17.08 11.99 -11.36
C ALA A 154 -16.89 10.56 -11.87
N GLN A 155 -15.93 10.38 -12.79
CA GLN A 155 -15.50 9.08 -13.26
C GLN A 155 -14.45 8.49 -12.32
N THR A 156 -14.44 7.15 -12.24
CA THR A 156 -13.40 6.38 -11.53
C THR A 156 -12.68 5.46 -12.51
N VAL A 157 -11.45 5.08 -12.21
CA VAL A 157 -10.63 4.16 -13.00
C VAL A 157 -9.92 3.17 -12.10
N ASP A 158 -9.65 1.98 -12.63
CA ASP A 158 -8.86 0.91 -12.00
C ASP A 158 -9.33 0.50 -10.58
N MET A 159 -10.63 0.64 -10.28
CA MET A 159 -11.19 0.41 -8.94
C MET A 159 -11.00 -1.02 -8.42
N ASP A 160 -10.81 -1.99 -9.32
CA ASP A 160 -10.49 -3.39 -9.00
C ASP A 160 -9.00 -3.62 -8.73
N ALA A 161 -8.15 -2.60 -8.87
CA ALA A 161 -6.73 -2.66 -8.58
C ALA A 161 -6.47 -2.38 -7.09
N ILE A 162 -6.72 -3.37 -6.24
CA ILE A 162 -6.52 -3.30 -4.79
C ILE A 162 -5.28 -4.11 -4.44
N GLN A 163 -4.29 -3.45 -3.83
CA GLN A 163 -3.01 -4.06 -3.47
C GLN A 163 -3.05 -4.68 -2.08
N LEU A 164 -2.57 -5.91 -1.99
CA LEU A 164 -2.32 -6.63 -0.74
C LEU A 164 -0.81 -6.74 -0.52
N ILE A 165 -0.37 -6.66 0.74
CA ILE A 165 1.03 -6.87 1.11
C ILE A 165 1.16 -7.74 2.36
N PRO A 166 2.22 -8.58 2.48
CA PRO A 166 2.47 -9.42 3.65
C PRO A 166 3.15 -8.59 4.73
N LEU A 167 2.45 -8.28 5.81
CA LEU A 167 2.95 -7.42 6.91
C LEU A 167 2.79 -8.03 8.30
N ARG A 168 2.49 -9.33 8.41
CA ARG A 168 2.30 -9.96 9.72
C ARG A 168 3.59 -10.39 10.40
N GLY A 169 4.72 -10.24 9.71
CA GLY A 169 6.05 -10.43 10.27
C GLY A 169 6.61 -11.83 10.08
N GLY A 170 5.93 -12.72 9.37
CA GLY A 170 6.41 -14.08 9.07
C GLY A 170 7.53 -14.14 8.03
N ARG A 171 7.73 -13.11 7.22
CA ARG A 171 8.83 -13.06 6.25
C ARG A 171 10.18 -13.05 6.94
N LEU A 172 11.10 -13.84 6.39
CA LEU A 172 12.43 -14.08 6.98
C LEU A 172 13.57 -13.50 6.15
N LEU A 173 13.39 -13.39 4.83
CA LEU A 173 14.44 -13.01 3.90
C LEU A 173 14.08 -11.71 3.17
N ASN A 174 15.13 -10.94 2.80
CA ASN A 174 15.02 -9.74 1.95
C ASN A 174 15.36 -10.03 0.49
N TYR A 175 15.60 -11.28 0.14
CA TYR A 175 15.90 -11.76 -1.20
C TYR A 175 15.01 -12.98 -1.53
N VAL A 176 15.09 -13.46 -2.76
CA VAL A 176 14.27 -14.55 -3.29
C VAL A 176 15.11 -15.81 -3.44
N GLY A 177 14.53 -16.97 -3.20
CA GLY A 177 15.10 -18.28 -3.54
C GLY A 177 15.61 -19.09 -2.36
N GLY A 178 15.66 -18.51 -1.15
CA GLY A 178 16.13 -19.19 0.06
C GLY A 178 15.03 -19.66 1.01
N ASP A 179 13.77 -19.51 0.63
CA ASP A 179 12.60 -19.87 1.42
C ASP A 179 11.52 -20.57 0.58
N ILE A 180 10.60 -21.24 1.25
CA ILE A 180 9.37 -21.77 0.67
C ILE A 180 8.15 -21.26 1.45
N TYR A 181 6.99 -21.23 0.77
CA TYR A 181 5.71 -20.89 1.36
C TYR A 181 4.80 -22.12 1.37
N VAL A 182 4.32 -22.48 2.54
CA VAL A 182 3.42 -23.63 2.71
C VAL A 182 2.11 -23.20 3.35
N ASP A 183 1.04 -23.85 2.95
CA ASP A 183 -0.31 -23.68 3.50
C ASP A 183 -0.47 -24.33 4.89
N SER A 184 -1.66 -24.31 5.44
CA SER A 184 -2.02 -24.93 6.72
C SER A 184 -1.94 -26.47 6.73
N GLU A 185 -1.79 -27.11 5.56
CA GLU A 185 -1.53 -28.56 5.47
C GLU A 185 -0.03 -28.87 5.39
N GLY A 186 0.84 -27.86 5.29
CA GLY A 186 2.29 -28.03 5.13
C GLY A 186 2.71 -28.28 3.68
N LYS A 187 1.88 -27.92 2.69
CA LYS A 187 2.14 -28.09 1.27
C LYS A 187 2.48 -26.73 0.63
N ARG A 188 3.46 -26.70 -0.27
CA ARG A 188 3.71 -25.51 -1.11
C ARG A 188 2.49 -25.23 -1.97
N PHE A 189 2.20 -23.96 -2.20
CA PHE A 189 1.02 -23.53 -2.98
C PHE A 189 1.36 -22.52 -4.10
N ILE A 190 2.62 -22.09 -4.20
CA ILE A 190 3.02 -21.04 -5.16
C ILE A 190 4.51 -21.13 -5.50
N ASP A 191 4.91 -20.48 -6.59
CA ASP A 191 6.28 -20.07 -6.84
C ASP A 191 6.61 -18.82 -6.02
N GLU A 192 7.43 -18.97 -4.99
CA GLU A 192 7.80 -17.92 -4.04
C GLU A 192 8.69 -16.82 -4.67
N SER A 193 9.21 -17.07 -5.88
CA SER A 193 10.00 -16.09 -6.64
C SER A 193 9.15 -15.10 -7.42
N LYS A 194 7.83 -15.32 -7.50
CA LYS A 194 6.91 -14.39 -8.15
C LYS A 194 6.74 -13.10 -7.34
N GLY A 195 6.38 -12.04 -8.04
CA GLY A 195 6.08 -10.75 -7.40
C GLY A 195 4.89 -10.82 -6.43
N VAL A 196 4.84 -9.84 -5.53
CA VAL A 196 3.86 -9.75 -4.43
C VAL A 196 2.43 -9.99 -4.88
N LYS A 197 2.04 -9.43 -6.03
CA LYS A 197 0.70 -9.60 -6.59
C LYS A 197 0.36 -11.06 -6.89
N ALA A 198 1.28 -11.80 -7.50
CA ALA A 198 1.04 -13.21 -7.82
C ALA A 198 0.94 -14.06 -6.55
N ILE A 199 1.77 -13.76 -5.54
CA ILE A 199 1.72 -14.43 -4.24
C ILE A 199 0.39 -14.09 -3.52
N ALA A 200 -0.06 -12.83 -3.57
CA ALA A 200 -1.35 -12.42 -3.02
C ALA A 200 -2.53 -13.15 -3.68
N GLU A 201 -2.49 -13.35 -4.99
CA GLU A 201 -3.51 -14.13 -5.70
C GLU A 201 -3.53 -15.60 -5.23
N GLY A 202 -2.37 -16.24 -5.07
CA GLY A 202 -2.28 -17.58 -4.49
C GLY A 202 -2.83 -17.64 -3.07
N TYR A 203 -2.45 -16.69 -2.24
CA TYR A 203 -2.91 -16.54 -0.85
C TYR A 203 -4.45 -16.38 -0.75
N LEU A 204 -5.06 -15.57 -1.60
CA LEU A 204 -6.51 -15.36 -1.61
C LEU A 204 -7.31 -16.63 -1.95
N ASN A 205 -6.66 -17.62 -2.55
CA ASN A 205 -7.26 -18.91 -2.86
C ASN A 205 -7.06 -19.96 -1.76
N LEU A 206 -6.26 -19.66 -0.72
CA LEU A 206 -6.11 -20.53 0.45
C LEU A 206 -7.40 -20.51 1.29
N PRO A 207 -7.87 -21.68 1.78
CA PRO A 207 -9.12 -21.77 2.53
C PRO A 207 -9.14 -20.91 3.80
N ASP A 208 -8.04 -20.87 4.53
CA ASP A 208 -7.89 -20.14 5.81
C ASP A 208 -7.10 -18.85 5.69
N ARG A 209 -6.60 -18.52 4.48
CA ARG A 209 -5.82 -17.31 4.20
C ARG A 209 -4.66 -17.11 5.15
N VAL A 210 -3.91 -18.17 5.37
CA VAL A 210 -2.70 -18.20 6.18
C VAL A 210 -1.67 -19.06 5.48
N PHE A 211 -0.43 -18.67 5.57
CA PHE A 211 0.68 -19.51 5.13
C PHE A 211 1.88 -19.37 6.06
N TRP A 212 2.79 -20.31 5.96
CA TRP A 212 4.05 -20.29 6.68
C TRP A 212 5.20 -20.05 5.70
N VAL A 213 6.10 -19.15 6.07
CA VAL A 213 7.38 -18.94 5.40
C VAL A 213 8.41 -19.80 6.12
N ILE A 214 9.15 -20.63 5.40
CA ILE A 214 10.13 -21.57 5.97
C ILE A 214 11.48 -21.38 5.28
N THR A 215 12.54 -21.31 6.08
CA THR A 215 13.93 -21.37 5.64
C THR A 215 14.78 -22.09 6.70
N ASP A 216 16.08 -22.23 6.46
CA ASP A 216 17.01 -22.89 7.39
C ASP A 216 18.19 -22.01 7.79
N SER A 217 19.18 -22.59 8.49
CA SER A 217 20.37 -21.89 8.99
C SER A 217 21.24 -21.30 7.88
N GLN A 218 21.18 -21.81 6.65
CA GLN A 218 22.04 -21.41 5.53
C GLN A 218 21.66 -20.04 4.95
N SER A 219 20.39 -19.62 5.09
CA SER A 219 19.93 -18.35 4.56
C SER A 219 20.43 -17.16 5.39
N GLN A 220 20.71 -16.05 4.73
CA GLN A 220 20.90 -14.77 5.41
C GLN A 220 19.53 -14.18 5.77
N LYS A 221 19.22 -14.11 7.06
CA LYS A 221 17.97 -13.55 7.57
C LYS A 221 17.96 -12.03 7.48
N SER A 222 16.77 -11.47 7.49
CA SER A 222 16.54 -10.02 7.59
C SER A 222 17.09 -9.47 8.92
N LEU A 223 17.48 -8.20 8.95
CA LEU A 223 18.07 -7.53 10.12
C LEU A 223 17.13 -7.44 11.33
N ASP A 224 15.84 -7.64 11.14
CA ASP A 224 14.81 -7.60 12.18
C ASP A 224 14.44 -8.97 12.76
N LEU A 225 15.24 -10.02 12.46
CA LEU A 225 14.99 -11.39 12.93
C LEU A 225 14.84 -11.46 14.45
N ASP A 226 15.73 -10.85 15.22
CA ASP A 226 15.68 -10.89 16.68
C ASP A 226 14.40 -10.26 17.23
N ALA A 227 13.99 -9.14 16.65
CA ALA A 227 12.73 -8.49 17.02
C ALA A 227 11.51 -9.37 16.69
N LYS A 228 11.53 -10.10 15.58
CA LYS A 228 10.48 -11.04 15.18
C LYS A 228 10.41 -12.27 16.06
N LEU A 229 11.56 -12.79 16.48
CA LEU A 229 11.65 -13.88 17.45
C LEU A 229 11.08 -13.47 18.82
N LEU A 230 11.48 -12.29 19.31
CA LEU A 230 10.97 -11.72 20.55
C LEU A 230 9.46 -11.44 20.50
N ALA A 231 8.96 -11.00 19.36
CA ALA A 231 7.52 -10.76 19.14
C ALA A 231 6.72 -12.06 18.92
N GLY A 232 7.38 -13.20 18.73
CA GLY A 232 6.73 -14.49 18.47
C GLY A 232 6.10 -14.60 17.07
N SER A 233 6.46 -13.72 16.14
CA SER A 233 6.01 -13.80 14.73
C SER A 233 6.86 -14.78 13.91
N VAL A 234 8.06 -15.11 14.39
CA VAL A 234 8.98 -16.10 13.84
C VAL A 234 9.39 -17.07 14.95
N HIS A 235 9.59 -18.32 14.58
CA HIS A 235 9.97 -19.42 15.47
C HIS A 235 11.23 -20.14 14.96
N ILE A 236 11.87 -20.89 15.84
CA ILE A 236 13.03 -21.74 15.55
C ILE A 236 12.70 -23.18 15.94
N ALA A 237 13.21 -24.14 15.17
CA ALA A 237 13.13 -25.57 15.48
C ALA A 237 14.40 -26.29 15.02
N ASP A 238 14.83 -27.29 15.78
CA ASP A 238 16.01 -28.11 15.47
C ASP A 238 15.68 -29.34 14.61
N SER A 239 14.39 -29.58 14.35
CA SER A 239 13.95 -30.65 13.46
C SER A 239 12.65 -30.30 12.75
N VAL A 240 12.39 -30.97 11.61
CA VAL A 240 11.12 -30.85 10.87
C VAL A 240 9.93 -31.30 11.72
N SER A 241 10.12 -32.33 12.57
CA SER A 241 9.08 -32.80 13.48
C SER A 241 8.69 -31.75 14.52
N GLU A 242 9.67 -31.06 15.10
CA GLU A 242 9.41 -29.95 16.03
C GLU A 242 8.74 -28.76 15.33
N MET A 243 9.23 -28.40 14.14
CA MET A 243 8.64 -27.35 13.31
C MET A 243 7.18 -27.65 13.00
N ALA A 244 6.89 -28.86 12.52
CA ALA A 244 5.51 -29.31 12.21
C ALA A 244 4.59 -29.24 13.42
N LYS A 245 5.09 -29.64 14.60
CA LYS A 245 4.34 -29.53 15.86
C LYS A 245 3.98 -28.08 16.19
N LYS A 246 4.93 -27.15 16.06
CA LYS A 246 4.72 -25.71 16.30
C LYS A 246 3.79 -25.08 15.27
N MET A 247 3.82 -25.57 14.03
CA MET A 247 2.95 -25.12 12.95
C MET A 247 1.55 -25.77 13.00
N HIS A 248 1.34 -26.81 13.80
CA HIS A 248 0.13 -27.63 13.83
C HIS A 248 -0.17 -28.34 12.51
N VAL A 249 0.87 -28.79 11.79
CA VAL A 249 0.75 -29.54 10.54
C VAL A 249 1.28 -30.96 10.69
N SER A 250 1.01 -31.83 9.71
CA SER A 250 1.55 -33.18 9.68
C SER A 250 3.07 -33.16 9.44
N ALA A 251 3.87 -33.71 10.35
CA ALA A 251 5.31 -33.82 10.19
C ALA A 251 5.70 -34.63 8.93
N LYS A 252 4.92 -35.67 8.59
CA LYS A 252 5.11 -36.46 7.37
C LYS A 252 4.92 -35.60 6.12
N VAL A 253 3.83 -34.85 6.03
CA VAL A 253 3.54 -33.98 4.88
C VAL A 253 4.58 -32.90 4.73
N LEU A 254 4.98 -32.26 5.84
CA LEU A 254 5.99 -31.20 5.81
C LEU A 254 7.36 -31.75 5.37
N GLN A 255 7.76 -32.93 5.85
CA GLN A 255 8.99 -33.58 5.41
C GLN A 255 8.95 -33.89 3.90
N GLU A 256 7.86 -34.50 3.42
CA GLU A 256 7.69 -34.78 2.00
C GLU A 256 7.75 -33.51 1.12
N THR A 257 7.19 -32.40 1.63
CA THR A 257 7.24 -31.09 0.96
C THR A 257 8.68 -30.56 0.86
N LEU A 258 9.44 -30.61 1.95
CA LEU A 258 10.85 -30.19 1.97
C LEU A 258 11.73 -31.09 1.10
N ASP A 259 11.57 -32.41 1.17
CA ASP A 259 12.31 -33.36 0.35
C ASP A 259 12.03 -33.16 -1.15
N ARG A 260 10.78 -32.88 -1.50
CA ARG A 260 10.39 -32.58 -2.87
C ARG A 260 10.99 -31.27 -3.37
N TYR A 261 10.94 -30.21 -2.58
CA TYR A 261 11.58 -28.93 -2.89
C TYR A 261 13.09 -29.08 -3.05
N ASN A 262 13.76 -29.78 -2.14
CA ASN A 262 15.20 -30.00 -2.19
C ASN A 262 15.66 -30.76 -3.43
N ARG A 263 14.85 -31.74 -3.91
CA ARG A 263 15.10 -32.39 -5.21
C ARG A 263 14.97 -31.41 -6.38
N PHE A 264 14.03 -30.47 -6.34
CA PHE A 264 13.93 -29.44 -7.40
C PHE A 264 15.13 -28.50 -7.40
N VAL A 265 15.67 -28.16 -6.23
CA VAL A 265 16.92 -27.38 -6.12
C VAL A 265 18.08 -28.14 -6.77
N GLU A 266 18.23 -29.45 -6.50
CA GLU A 266 19.26 -30.29 -7.11
C GLU A 266 19.13 -30.39 -8.63
N GLN A 267 17.91 -30.49 -9.12
CA GLN A 267 17.60 -30.63 -10.56
C GLN A 267 17.61 -29.29 -11.30
N GLY A 268 17.59 -28.16 -10.57
CA GLY A 268 17.47 -26.81 -11.15
C GLY A 268 16.11 -26.56 -11.81
N GLU A 269 15.08 -27.39 -11.50
CA GLU A 269 13.76 -27.30 -12.10
C GLU A 269 12.66 -27.60 -11.09
N ASP A 270 11.75 -26.63 -10.87
CA ASP A 270 10.54 -26.82 -10.07
C ASP A 270 9.36 -27.22 -10.97
N LYS A 271 9.01 -28.51 -10.92
CA LYS A 271 7.90 -29.07 -11.72
C LYS A 271 6.53 -28.77 -11.16
N ASP A 272 6.42 -28.28 -9.90
CA ASP A 272 5.13 -27.99 -9.28
C ASP A 272 4.63 -26.58 -9.63
N PHE A 273 5.51 -25.58 -9.50
CA PHE A 273 5.11 -24.17 -9.67
C PHE A 273 5.98 -23.40 -10.67
N GLY A 274 7.03 -24.05 -11.20
CA GLY A 274 7.91 -23.47 -12.20
C GLY A 274 8.87 -22.41 -11.66
N LYS A 275 9.19 -22.45 -10.36
CA LYS A 275 10.19 -21.58 -9.73
C LYS A 275 11.52 -21.65 -10.46
N LYS A 276 12.10 -20.49 -10.76
CA LYS A 276 13.36 -20.38 -11.52
C LYS A 276 14.54 -19.93 -10.66
N ILE A 277 14.29 -19.42 -9.47
CA ILE A 277 15.31 -18.86 -8.60
C ILE A 277 15.43 -19.75 -7.37
N PHE A 278 16.58 -20.46 -7.30
CA PHE A 278 16.97 -21.29 -6.17
C PHE A 278 18.32 -20.78 -5.66
N THR A 279 18.44 -20.57 -4.35
CA THR A 279 19.73 -20.21 -3.73
C THR A 279 20.28 -21.34 -2.88
N GLN A 280 19.42 -22.20 -2.34
CA GLN A 280 19.79 -23.28 -1.44
C GLN A 280 18.68 -24.30 -1.25
N LYS A 281 19.04 -25.47 -0.74
CA LYS A 281 18.13 -26.42 -0.13
C LYS A 281 17.69 -25.93 1.25
N ILE A 282 16.63 -26.50 1.79
CA ILE A 282 16.17 -26.29 3.16
C ILE A 282 16.29 -27.62 3.91
N GLU A 283 17.45 -27.85 4.54
CA GLU A 283 17.82 -29.15 5.14
C GLU A 283 18.71 -29.03 6.39
N LYS A 284 19.27 -27.84 6.69
CA LYS A 284 20.23 -27.65 7.78
C LYS A 284 19.61 -26.91 8.97
N PRO A 285 19.37 -27.60 10.09
CA PRO A 285 18.86 -26.94 11.27
C PRO A 285 19.84 -25.87 11.82
N PRO A 286 19.39 -24.92 12.63
CA PRO A 286 17.99 -24.73 12.98
C PRO A 286 17.15 -24.20 11.81
N PHE A 287 15.89 -24.65 11.76
CA PHE A 287 14.88 -24.13 10.84
C PHE A 287 14.26 -22.87 11.41
N TYR A 288 13.99 -21.90 10.55
CA TYR A 288 13.28 -20.66 10.88
C TYR A 288 11.98 -20.65 10.12
N PHE A 289 10.90 -20.31 10.81
CA PHE A 289 9.57 -20.27 10.20
C PHE A 289 8.69 -19.23 10.85
N GLY A 290 7.86 -18.59 10.05
CA GLY A 290 6.95 -17.55 10.52
C GLY A 290 5.62 -17.62 9.81
N ARG A 291 4.54 -17.35 10.58
CA ARG A 291 3.19 -17.27 10.04
C ARG A 291 2.99 -15.94 9.36
N GLU A 292 2.48 -15.96 8.13
CA GLU A 292 2.27 -14.76 7.35
C GLU A 292 0.83 -14.68 6.82
N GLN A 293 0.35 -13.45 6.68
CA GLN A 293 -0.94 -13.11 6.09
C GLN A 293 -0.78 -11.82 5.29
N PHE A 294 -1.62 -11.66 4.28
CA PHE A 294 -1.70 -10.41 3.54
C PHE A 294 -2.74 -9.47 4.14
N ASP A 295 -2.38 -8.22 4.27
CA ASP A 295 -3.29 -7.12 4.58
C ASP A 295 -3.57 -6.30 3.33
N ILE A 296 -4.77 -5.77 3.21
CA ILE A 296 -5.11 -4.81 2.17
C ILE A 296 -4.37 -3.51 2.48
N HIS A 297 -3.60 -3.02 1.52
CA HIS A 297 -2.65 -1.95 1.76
C HIS A 297 -2.96 -0.66 1.02
N TYR A 298 -3.32 -0.75 -0.26
CA TYR A 298 -3.45 0.42 -1.12
C TYR A 298 -4.51 0.20 -2.19
N SER A 299 -5.31 1.23 -2.46
CA SER A 299 -6.19 1.26 -3.63
C SER A 299 -5.49 1.99 -4.77
N CYS A 300 -5.10 1.25 -5.83
CA CYS A 300 -4.49 1.86 -7.02
C CYS A 300 -5.53 2.57 -7.89
N GLY A 301 -6.80 2.19 -7.75
CA GLY A 301 -7.94 2.82 -8.39
C GLY A 301 -8.52 3.97 -7.58
N GLY A 302 -9.25 4.85 -8.24
CA GLY A 302 -9.87 6.02 -7.64
C GLY A 302 -10.45 6.98 -8.68
N LEU A 303 -10.61 8.23 -8.30
CA LEU A 303 -11.10 9.29 -9.17
C LEU A 303 -10.20 9.47 -10.39
N LYS A 304 -10.81 9.56 -11.57
CA LYS A 304 -10.10 9.90 -12.82
C LYS A 304 -9.75 11.37 -12.79
N ILE A 305 -8.47 11.68 -13.01
CA ILE A 305 -7.96 13.05 -13.06
C ILE A 305 -7.21 13.32 -14.38
N ASN A 306 -7.07 14.57 -14.73
CA ASN A 306 -6.16 15.01 -15.79
C ASN A 306 -4.76 15.37 -15.21
N LYS A 307 -3.84 15.81 -16.08
CA LYS A 307 -2.45 16.18 -15.70
C LYS A 307 -2.37 17.39 -14.74
N THR A 308 -3.43 18.19 -14.66
CA THR A 308 -3.56 19.35 -13.77
C THR A 308 -4.39 19.03 -12.52
N CYS A 309 -4.61 17.74 -12.24
CA CYS A 309 -5.35 17.20 -11.07
C CYS A 309 -6.84 17.53 -11.03
N GLN A 310 -7.43 18.06 -12.10
CA GLN A 310 -8.88 18.28 -12.15
C GLN A 310 -9.60 16.93 -12.24
N VAL A 311 -10.66 16.75 -11.45
CA VAL A 311 -11.51 15.55 -11.47
C VAL A 311 -12.30 15.52 -12.76
N ILE A 312 -12.29 14.39 -13.45
CA ILE A 312 -13.00 14.18 -14.70
C ILE A 312 -14.39 13.63 -14.43
N GLY A 313 -15.37 14.35 -14.95
CA GLY A 313 -16.78 13.98 -14.87
C GLY A 313 -17.31 13.38 -16.16
N LYS A 314 -18.63 13.47 -16.33
CA LYS A 314 -19.35 12.98 -17.51
C LYS A 314 -18.78 13.60 -18.81
N ALA A 315 -18.85 12.82 -19.89
CA ALA A 315 -18.36 13.19 -21.22
C ALA A 315 -16.87 13.59 -21.24
N ASP A 316 -16.06 13.01 -20.33
CA ASP A 316 -14.61 13.26 -20.19
C ASP A 316 -14.24 14.74 -19.98
N LYS A 317 -15.15 15.52 -19.41
CA LYS A 317 -14.91 16.94 -19.09
C LYS A 317 -14.55 17.10 -17.62
N PRO A 318 -13.64 18.04 -17.27
CA PRO A 318 -13.39 18.37 -15.87
C PRO A 318 -14.64 18.88 -15.16
N ILE A 319 -14.83 18.46 -13.90
CA ILE A 319 -15.82 19.08 -13.00
C ILE A 319 -15.22 20.41 -12.54
N PRO A 320 -15.87 21.56 -12.83
CA PRO A 320 -15.33 22.85 -12.47
C PRO A 320 -15.07 23.01 -10.98
N ASN A 321 -13.90 23.59 -10.64
CA ASN A 321 -13.45 23.86 -9.27
C ASN A 321 -13.19 22.62 -8.40
N LEU A 322 -13.15 21.42 -9.00
CA LEU A 322 -12.89 20.17 -8.26
C LEU A 322 -11.59 19.53 -8.73
N TYR A 323 -10.70 19.29 -7.76
CA TYR A 323 -9.42 18.63 -7.93
C TYR A 323 -9.31 17.42 -7.01
N ALA A 324 -8.45 16.48 -7.37
CA ALA A 324 -8.13 15.35 -6.49
C ALA A 324 -6.67 14.96 -6.59
N VAL A 325 -6.08 14.54 -5.46
CA VAL A 325 -4.65 14.18 -5.36
C VAL A 325 -4.43 13.04 -4.35
N GLY A 326 -3.37 12.27 -4.55
CA GLY A 326 -3.01 11.14 -3.69
C GLY A 326 -3.85 9.88 -3.94
N GLU A 327 -3.96 9.00 -2.96
CA GLU A 327 -4.57 7.68 -3.11
C GLU A 327 -6.07 7.69 -3.48
N VAL A 328 -6.74 8.83 -3.34
CA VAL A 328 -8.12 8.99 -3.82
C VAL A 328 -8.22 8.96 -5.35
N THR A 329 -7.09 9.06 -6.06
CA THR A 329 -7.00 9.12 -7.53
C THR A 329 -6.53 7.81 -8.13
N GLY A 330 -7.09 7.42 -9.29
CA GLY A 330 -6.68 6.25 -10.05
C GLY A 330 -5.86 6.58 -11.31
N GLY A 331 -5.35 5.54 -11.99
CA GLY A 331 -4.65 5.66 -13.27
C GLY A 331 -3.19 6.12 -13.18
N ILE A 332 -2.57 6.13 -11.99
CA ILE A 332 -1.18 6.51 -11.77
C ILE A 332 -0.27 5.28 -11.62
N HIS A 333 -0.68 4.31 -10.82
CA HIS A 333 0.14 3.16 -10.42
C HIS A 333 -0.19 1.87 -11.16
N GLY A 334 -1.13 1.90 -12.10
CA GLY A 334 -1.63 0.69 -12.75
C GLY A 334 -2.30 -0.24 -11.74
N ARG A 335 -1.98 -1.54 -11.81
CA ARG A 335 -2.63 -2.55 -10.96
C ARG A 335 -1.82 -2.97 -9.73
N ASP A 336 -0.63 -2.42 -9.55
CA ASP A 336 0.25 -2.70 -8.40
C ASP A 336 1.22 -1.54 -8.21
N ARG A 337 1.48 -1.17 -6.97
CA ARG A 337 2.26 0.00 -6.60
C ARG A 337 3.57 -0.41 -5.94
N LEU A 338 4.70 0.10 -6.43
CA LEU A 338 6.00 -0.07 -5.80
C LEU A 338 6.11 0.71 -4.49
N GLY A 339 6.81 0.15 -3.50
CA GLY A 339 7.06 0.79 -2.21
C GLY A 339 7.68 2.19 -2.36
N GLY A 340 7.07 3.20 -1.71
CA GLY A 340 7.49 4.59 -1.79
C GLY A 340 6.81 5.42 -2.88
N ASP A 341 6.38 4.83 -3.99
CA ASP A 341 5.82 5.57 -5.14
C ASP A 341 4.51 6.31 -4.79
N SER A 342 3.74 5.84 -3.82
CA SER A 342 2.55 6.54 -3.34
C SER A 342 2.89 7.87 -2.66
N LEU A 343 3.97 7.93 -1.88
CA LEU A 343 4.37 9.17 -1.21
C LEU A 343 4.80 10.23 -2.21
N ILE A 344 5.68 9.87 -3.15
CA ILE A 344 6.12 10.86 -4.16
C ILE A 344 4.96 11.30 -5.05
N SER A 345 4.00 10.41 -5.38
CA SER A 345 2.82 10.80 -6.15
C SER A 345 1.94 11.79 -5.39
N CYS A 346 1.72 11.60 -4.08
CA CYS A 346 0.99 12.57 -3.26
C CYS A 346 1.63 13.96 -3.31
N PHE A 347 2.95 14.05 -3.20
CA PHE A 347 3.67 15.32 -3.21
C PHE A 347 3.69 15.96 -4.60
N VAL A 348 3.95 15.20 -5.65
CA VAL A 348 3.96 15.69 -7.03
C VAL A 348 2.60 16.27 -7.42
N PHE A 349 1.54 15.47 -7.28
CA PHE A 349 0.21 15.91 -7.67
C PHE A 349 -0.36 16.97 -6.73
N GLY A 350 -0.05 16.92 -5.43
CA GLY A 350 -0.41 17.97 -4.49
C GLY A 350 0.21 19.32 -4.85
N LYS A 351 1.49 19.32 -5.24
CA LYS A 351 2.19 20.53 -5.69
C LYS A 351 1.59 21.07 -7.00
N ILE A 352 1.35 20.19 -7.99
CA ILE A 352 0.72 20.56 -9.27
C ILE A 352 -0.67 21.18 -9.04
N ALA A 353 -1.53 20.54 -8.23
CA ALA A 353 -2.85 21.07 -7.95
C ALA A 353 -2.80 22.46 -7.30
N GLY A 354 -1.89 22.66 -6.32
CA GLY A 354 -1.69 23.96 -5.69
C GLY A 354 -1.23 25.04 -6.65
N GLU A 355 -0.28 24.73 -7.54
CA GLU A 355 0.23 25.65 -8.56
C GLU A 355 -0.84 26.02 -9.60
N GLU A 356 -1.63 25.06 -10.07
CA GLU A 356 -2.70 25.28 -11.05
C GLU A 356 -3.83 26.14 -10.45
N ILE A 357 -4.23 25.89 -9.24
CA ILE A 357 -5.23 26.70 -8.54
C ILE A 357 -4.70 28.13 -8.34
N ALA A 358 -3.44 28.30 -7.94
CA ALA A 358 -2.84 29.61 -7.77
C ALA A 358 -2.77 30.40 -9.08
N LYS A 359 -2.41 29.76 -10.19
CA LYS A 359 -2.42 30.39 -11.55
C LYS A 359 -3.83 30.86 -11.93
N LYS A 360 -4.83 29.98 -11.77
CA LYS A 360 -6.23 30.30 -12.03
C LYS A 360 -6.70 31.51 -11.24
N GLN A 361 -6.39 31.58 -9.94
CA GLN A 361 -6.80 32.67 -9.08
C GLN A 361 -6.17 34.02 -9.49
N LYS A 362 -4.91 34.00 -9.97
CA LYS A 362 -4.22 35.21 -10.49
C LYS A 362 -4.82 35.71 -11.83
N SER A 363 -5.28 34.81 -12.69
CA SER A 363 -5.89 35.17 -13.99
C SER A 363 -7.31 35.73 -13.86
N CYS A 364 -7.94 35.59 -12.68
CA CYS A 364 -9.28 36.10 -12.36
C CYS A 364 -9.23 37.43 -11.58
N GLN A 365 -8.04 37.97 -11.28
CA GLN A 365 -7.82 39.30 -10.70
C GLN A 365 -7.44 40.30 -11.80
#